data_4a99043629db8bce59dcaa89bb0c3f79
#
_entry.id   4a99043629db8bce59dcaa89bb0c3f79
#
_cell.length_a   1.000
_cell.length_b   1.000
_cell.length_c   1.000
_cell.angle_alpha   90.00
_cell.angle_beta   90.00
_cell.angle_gamma   90.00
#
_symmetry.space_group_name_H-M   'P 1'
#
loop_
_entity.id
_entity.type
_entity.pdbx_description
1 polymer ?
#
loop_
_entity_poly.entity_id
_entity_poly.type
_entity_poly.pdbx_seq_one_letter_code
_entity_poly.pdbx_strand_id
1 'polypeptide(L)'
;LPYKGQTLIGTTEVRQVISDKIKPKQSEIIYLINAYNKYFVDQITELDVAKSFAGVRPLIKSSNNASETTREYATQVNKNLISVFGGKWTTSRALAKTVVFNYFKSI
;
A
#
# COMPACT_ATOMS: atom_id res chain seq x y z
N LEU A 1 5.14 -4.47 14.63
CA LEU A 1 4.42 -3.47 15.42
C LEU A 1 3.47 -4.15 16.41
N PRO A 2 3.43 -3.75 17.70
CA PRO A 2 2.42 -4.25 18.64
C PRO A 2 1.01 -3.84 18.21
N TYR A 3 0.08 -4.78 18.28
CA TYR A 3 -1.32 -4.55 17.92
C TYR A 3 -2.26 -5.44 18.74
N LYS A 4 -3.04 -4.86 19.62
CA LYS A 4 -4.06 -5.55 20.45
C LYS A 4 -3.52 -6.81 21.16
N GLY A 5 -2.36 -6.71 21.81
CA GLY A 5 -1.71 -7.83 22.50
C GLY A 5 -1.02 -8.86 21.58
N GLN A 6 -0.96 -8.60 20.31
CA GLN A 6 -0.27 -9.42 19.30
C GLN A 6 0.79 -8.61 18.57
N THR A 7 1.57 -9.26 17.71
CA THR A 7 2.54 -8.61 16.84
C THR A 7 2.03 -8.60 15.40
N LEU A 8 1.91 -7.41 14.82
CA LEU A 8 1.62 -7.24 13.41
C LEU A 8 2.93 -7.22 12.60
N ILE A 9 3.08 -8.18 11.69
CA ILE A 9 4.23 -8.31 10.79
C ILE A 9 3.76 -7.97 9.37
N GLY A 10 4.52 -7.19 8.64
CA GLY A 10 4.26 -6.77 7.27
C GLY A 10 5.32 -5.74 6.82
N THR A 11 5.38 -5.49 5.57
CA THR A 11 4.40 -5.76 4.52
C THR A 11 5.05 -6.46 3.35
N THR A 12 4.25 -7.11 2.51
CA THR A 12 4.63 -7.55 1.17
C THR A 12 3.89 -6.72 0.13
N GLU A 13 4.33 -6.76 -1.10
CA GLU A 13 3.69 -6.08 -2.22
C GLU A 13 3.81 -6.93 -3.48
N VAL A 14 2.71 -7.50 -3.94
CA VAL A 14 2.67 -8.42 -5.08
C VAL A 14 1.58 -8.00 -6.05
N ARG A 15 1.88 -7.99 -7.34
CA ARG A 15 0.85 -7.78 -8.37
C ARG A 15 -0.12 -8.96 -8.37
N GLN A 16 -1.39 -8.65 -8.32
CA GLN A 16 -2.48 -9.62 -8.43
C GLN A 16 -3.56 -9.09 -9.37
N VAL A 17 -4.28 -10.03 -9.97
CA VAL A 17 -5.54 -9.68 -10.66
C VAL A 17 -6.55 -9.28 -9.59
N ILE A 18 -7.24 -8.18 -9.80
CA ILE A 18 -8.30 -7.73 -8.89
C ILE A 18 -9.42 -8.75 -8.92
N SER A 19 -9.75 -9.29 -7.77
CA SER A 19 -10.87 -10.22 -7.56
C SER A 19 -11.61 -9.84 -6.29
N ASP A 20 -12.83 -10.35 -6.12
CA ASP A 20 -13.66 -10.08 -4.94
C ASP A 20 -13.08 -10.65 -3.64
N LYS A 21 -12.09 -11.54 -3.75
CA LYS A 21 -11.46 -12.22 -2.61
C LYS A 21 -9.95 -12.02 -2.61
N ILE A 22 -9.52 -10.81 -2.30
CA ILE A 22 -8.09 -10.55 -2.09
C ILE A 22 -7.62 -11.18 -0.79
N LYS A 23 -6.65 -12.08 -0.89
CA LYS A 23 -6.02 -12.74 0.23
C LYS A 23 -4.50 -12.78 0.04
N PRO A 24 -3.71 -12.76 1.12
CA PRO A 24 -2.27 -12.98 1.02
C PRO A 24 -2.00 -14.40 0.50
N LYS A 25 -0.98 -14.54 -0.34
CA LYS A 25 -0.50 -15.85 -0.78
C LYS A 25 0.31 -16.50 0.33
N GLN A 26 0.33 -17.83 0.36
CA GLN A 26 1.13 -18.58 1.33
C GLN A 26 2.62 -18.19 1.27
N SER A 27 3.15 -17.97 0.08
CA SER A 27 4.54 -17.52 -0.11
C SER A 27 4.84 -16.16 0.55
N GLU A 28 3.87 -15.27 0.64
CA GLU A 28 4.02 -13.97 1.31
C GLU A 28 4.06 -14.14 2.84
N ILE A 29 3.25 -15.05 3.37
CA ILE A 29 3.25 -15.39 4.80
C ILE A 29 4.60 -16.00 5.19
N ILE A 30 5.08 -16.99 4.44
CA ILE A 30 6.39 -17.63 4.67
C ILE A 30 7.53 -16.61 4.57
N TYR A 31 7.47 -15.72 3.59
CA TYR A 31 8.46 -14.64 3.46
C TYR A 31 8.52 -13.75 4.71
N LEU A 32 7.38 -13.36 5.26
CA LEU A 32 7.33 -12.52 6.46
C LEU A 32 7.78 -13.28 7.72
N ILE A 33 7.47 -14.55 7.85
CA ILE A 33 7.98 -15.43 8.92
C ILE A 33 9.50 -15.51 8.85
N ASN A 34 10.05 -15.80 7.67
CA ASN A 34 11.49 -15.89 7.47
C ASN A 34 12.19 -14.55 7.75
N ALA A 35 11.58 -13.45 7.34
CA ALA A 35 12.09 -12.12 7.62
C ALA A 35 12.10 -11.81 9.14
N TYR A 36 11.05 -12.19 9.86
CA TYR A 36 10.99 -12.06 11.32
C TYR A 36 12.09 -12.91 11.98
N ASN A 37 12.18 -14.18 11.63
CA ASN A 37 13.11 -15.13 12.20
C ASN A 37 14.60 -14.77 11.96
N LYS A 38 14.87 -13.95 10.96
CA LYS A 38 16.24 -13.43 10.73
C LYS A 38 16.69 -12.41 11.78
N TYR A 39 15.76 -11.69 12.41
CA TYR A 39 16.07 -10.58 13.30
C TYR A 39 15.74 -10.84 14.77
N PHE A 40 14.95 -11.86 15.06
CA PHE A 40 14.49 -12.15 16.42
C PHE A 40 14.96 -13.53 16.89
N VAL A 41 15.27 -13.63 18.18
CA VAL A 41 15.75 -14.89 18.80
C VAL A 41 14.62 -15.88 18.89
N ASP A 42 13.44 -15.41 19.32
CA ASP A 42 12.25 -16.26 19.41
C ASP A 42 11.70 -16.51 17.99
N GLN A 43 11.92 -17.73 17.53
CA GLN A 43 11.50 -18.13 16.19
C GLN A 43 10.01 -18.43 16.15
N ILE A 44 9.36 -18.04 15.07
CA ILE A 44 7.95 -18.31 14.82
C ILE A 44 7.77 -19.20 13.58
N THR A 45 6.64 -19.90 13.54
CA THR A 45 6.22 -20.78 12.44
C THR A 45 4.86 -20.34 11.90
N GLU A 46 4.36 -21.04 10.90
CA GLU A 46 3.01 -20.79 10.38
C GLU A 46 1.91 -21.07 11.41
N LEU A 47 2.15 -21.91 12.40
CA LEU A 47 1.22 -22.23 13.48
C LEU A 47 1.00 -21.04 14.44
N ASP A 48 1.95 -20.13 14.49
CA ASP A 48 1.89 -18.92 15.32
C ASP A 48 1.11 -17.79 14.63
N VAL A 49 0.70 -17.97 13.37
CA VAL A 49 -0.06 -16.97 12.61
C VAL A 49 -1.53 -17.01 12.98
N ALA A 50 -1.94 -16.17 13.91
CA ALA A 50 -3.34 -16.07 14.31
C ALA A 50 -4.27 -15.56 13.21
N LYS A 51 -3.80 -14.64 12.36
CA LYS A 51 -4.59 -14.03 11.27
C LYS A 51 -3.71 -13.42 10.20
N SER A 52 -4.15 -13.50 8.96
CA SER A 52 -3.55 -12.78 7.83
C SER A 52 -4.61 -12.01 7.05
N PHE A 53 -4.23 -10.89 6.46
CA PHE A 53 -5.10 -10.10 5.59
C PHE A 53 -4.29 -9.41 4.50
N ALA A 54 -4.96 -9.07 3.41
CA ALA A 54 -4.40 -8.28 2.33
C ALA A 54 -5.37 -7.16 1.93
N GLY A 55 -4.83 -6.12 1.34
CA GLY A 55 -5.58 -5.02 0.76
C GLY A 55 -5.09 -4.72 -0.66
N VAL A 56 -5.88 -3.99 -1.42
CA VAL A 56 -5.49 -3.51 -2.75
C VAL A 56 -4.95 -2.09 -2.63
N ARG A 57 -3.80 -1.86 -3.25
CA ARG A 57 -3.27 -0.52 -3.43
C ARG A 57 -3.47 -0.10 -4.88
N PRO A 58 -4.21 0.97 -5.14
CA PRO A 58 -4.26 1.56 -6.47
C PRO A 58 -2.90 2.20 -6.78
N LEU A 59 -2.31 1.82 -7.91
CA LEU A 59 -1.10 2.43 -8.44
C LEU A 59 -1.40 3.04 -9.79
N ILE A 60 -0.72 4.14 -10.12
CA ILE A 60 -0.76 4.71 -11.46
C ILE A 60 -0.13 3.68 -12.41
N LYS A 61 -0.80 3.41 -13.53
CA LYS A 61 -0.30 2.45 -14.52
C LYS A 61 1.06 2.92 -15.04
N SER A 62 2.10 2.12 -14.83
CA SER A 62 3.43 2.33 -15.35
C SER A 62 3.99 1.03 -15.90
N SER A 63 5.03 1.12 -16.72
CA SER A 63 5.78 -0.02 -17.27
C SER A 63 6.71 -0.67 -16.24
N ASN A 64 6.96 -0.01 -15.11
CA ASN A 64 7.88 -0.47 -14.08
C ASN A 64 7.29 -1.57 -13.19
N ASN A 65 8.15 -2.28 -12.46
CA ASN A 65 7.74 -3.24 -11.44
C ASN A 65 6.92 -2.55 -10.34
N ALA A 66 6.06 -3.33 -9.66
CA ALA A 66 5.16 -2.79 -8.62
C ALA A 66 5.92 -2.09 -7.47
N SER A 67 7.11 -2.58 -7.13
CA SER A 67 8.00 -1.99 -6.12
C SER A 67 8.66 -0.68 -6.56
N GLU A 68 8.86 -0.51 -7.88
CA GLU A 68 9.52 0.66 -8.50
C GLU A 68 8.49 1.66 -9.03
N THR A 69 7.20 1.27 -9.11
CA THR A 69 6.14 2.17 -9.56
C THR A 69 6.02 3.30 -8.57
N THR A 70 6.17 4.52 -9.06
CA THR A 70 6.05 5.73 -8.26
C THR A 70 4.69 5.76 -7.57
N ARG A 71 4.70 6.12 -6.28
CA ARG A 71 3.50 6.37 -5.47
C ARG A 71 3.10 7.84 -5.56
N GLU A 72 3.40 8.47 -6.67
CA GLU A 72 3.01 9.82 -6.98
C GLU A 72 1.51 9.89 -7.24
N TYR A 73 1.03 11.07 -7.46
CA TYR A 73 -0.35 11.31 -7.78
C TYR A 73 -0.50 11.72 -9.25
N ALA A 74 -1.69 11.53 -9.79
CA ALA A 74 -2.10 12.10 -11.06
C ALA A 74 -3.37 12.92 -10.88
N THR A 75 -3.51 13.96 -11.65
CA THR A 75 -4.72 14.78 -11.69
C THR A 75 -5.34 14.73 -13.07
N GLN A 76 -6.65 14.66 -13.12
CA GLN A 76 -7.42 14.73 -14.35
C GLN A 76 -8.50 15.78 -14.19
N VAL A 77 -8.54 16.72 -15.12
CA VAL A 77 -9.57 17.76 -15.15
C VAL A 77 -10.58 17.42 -16.24
N ASN A 78 -11.84 17.41 -15.88
CA ASN A 78 -12.96 17.25 -16.81
C ASN A 78 -14.04 18.28 -16.47
N LYS A 79 -14.12 19.33 -17.28
CA LYS A 79 -15.00 20.50 -17.02
C LYS A 79 -14.76 21.06 -15.61
N ASN A 80 -15.77 21.01 -14.75
CA ASN A 80 -15.73 21.51 -13.38
C ASN A 80 -15.31 20.46 -12.34
N LEU A 81 -14.82 19.30 -12.78
CA LEU A 81 -14.42 18.20 -11.92
C LEU A 81 -12.90 18.02 -12.00
N ILE A 82 -12.24 18.01 -10.86
CA ILE A 82 -10.84 17.63 -10.72
C ILE A 82 -10.78 16.29 -9.98
N SER A 83 -10.28 15.27 -10.65
CA SER A 83 -10.05 13.96 -10.06
C SER A 83 -8.58 13.83 -9.68
N VAL A 84 -8.31 13.37 -8.46
CA VAL A 84 -6.95 13.12 -7.96
C VAL A 84 -6.81 11.64 -7.68
N PHE A 85 -5.81 11.00 -8.28
CA PHE A 85 -5.55 9.57 -8.16
C PHE A 85 -4.20 9.33 -7.51
N GLY A 86 -4.11 8.34 -6.60
CA GLY A 86 -2.87 7.97 -5.92
C GLY A 86 -2.52 8.89 -4.76
N GLY A 87 -1.22 9.11 -4.55
CA GLY A 87 -0.69 9.85 -3.40
C GLY A 87 -0.53 8.97 -2.15
N LYS A 88 -0.06 9.57 -1.08
CA LYS A 88 0.17 8.93 0.22
C LYS A 88 -0.60 9.66 1.30
N TRP A 89 -1.06 8.94 2.30
CA TRP A 89 -1.68 9.55 3.48
C TRP A 89 -0.80 10.62 4.13
N THR A 90 0.48 10.33 4.26
CA THR A 90 1.47 11.23 4.88
C THR A 90 1.73 12.51 4.08
N THR A 91 1.47 12.51 2.77
CA THR A 91 1.65 13.67 1.88
C THR A 91 0.34 14.30 1.44
N SER A 92 -0.80 13.86 1.97
CA SER A 92 -2.13 14.31 1.56
C SER A 92 -2.33 15.83 1.66
N ARG A 93 -1.82 16.45 2.73
CA ARG A 93 -1.90 17.91 2.91
C ARG A 93 -1.09 18.68 1.86
N ALA A 94 0.13 18.21 1.54
CA ALA A 94 0.95 18.83 0.51
C ALA A 94 0.31 18.68 -0.88
N LEU A 95 -0.22 17.49 -1.18
CA LEU A 95 -0.96 17.21 -2.38
C LEU A 95 -2.19 18.12 -2.53
N ALA A 96 -2.99 18.25 -1.48
CA ALA A 96 -4.15 19.13 -1.48
C ALA A 96 -3.77 20.59 -1.79
N LYS A 97 -2.71 21.12 -1.15
CA LYS A 97 -2.19 22.46 -1.44
C LYS A 97 -1.79 22.62 -2.91
N THR A 98 -1.08 21.62 -3.47
CA THR A 98 -0.64 21.65 -4.86
C THR A 98 -1.83 21.65 -5.82
N VAL A 99 -2.83 20.82 -5.58
CA VAL A 99 -4.04 20.75 -6.40
C VAL A 99 -4.79 22.08 -6.36
N VAL A 100 -5.04 22.61 -5.16
CA VAL A 100 -5.73 23.92 -4.99
C VAL A 100 -4.94 25.02 -5.68
N PHE A 101 -3.65 25.09 -5.46
CA PHE A 101 -2.79 26.11 -6.08
C PHE A 101 -2.83 26.07 -7.61
N ASN A 102 -2.72 24.86 -8.19
CA ASN A 102 -2.65 24.70 -9.64
C ASN A 102 -3.99 24.97 -10.35
N TYR A 103 -5.11 24.68 -9.71
CA TYR A 103 -6.42 24.72 -10.36
C TYR A 103 -7.34 25.84 -9.88
N PHE A 104 -7.04 26.50 -8.76
CA PHE A 104 -7.88 27.57 -8.20
C PHE A 104 -7.15 28.92 -8.06
N LYS A 105 -5.95 29.06 -8.59
CA LYS A 105 -5.18 30.29 -8.55
C LYS A 105 -5.73 31.42 -9.46
N SER A 106 -6.74 31.11 -10.25
CA SER A 106 -7.34 32.01 -11.24
C SER A 106 -8.74 32.50 -10.84
N ILE A 107 -9.09 32.38 -9.57
CA ILE A 107 -10.35 32.96 -9.02
C ILE A 107 -9.99 34.13 -8.12
#